data_bf67c22da9e88edf8ea52a12a822b585
#
_entry.id   bf67c22da9e88edf8ea52a12a822b585
#
_cell.length_a   1.000
_cell.length_b   1.000
_cell.length_c   1.000
_cell.angle_alpha   90.00
_cell.angle_beta   90.00
_cell.angle_gamma   90.00
#
_symmetry.space_group_name_H-M   'P 1'
#
loop_
_entity.id
_entity.type
_entity.pdbx_description
1 polymer ?
#
loop_
_entity_poly.entity_id
_entity_poly.type
_entity_poly.pdbx_seq_one_letter_code
_entity_poly.pdbx_strand_id
1 'polypeptide(L)'
;MKTQRQYDTDFLKKLDEFKHKVVYARIELLTFDELPIESIEGKITGGSINIDGTSAVRRSCSLTMMTNEKLYRQYSWGLNSKFSLAIGLENKIDSKYPDIIWFNQGIYLITSFNTSQSTSSYSISIQGKDKMCLLNGDLGGDLPASIDFG
;
A
#
# COMPACT_ATOMS: atom_id res chain seq x y z
N MET A 1 11.46 -1.50 -9.89
CA MET A 1 11.55 -0.96 -8.51
C MET A 1 12.79 -1.53 -7.83
N LYS A 2 13.72 -0.68 -7.39
CA LYS A 2 14.92 -1.15 -6.68
C LYS A 2 14.53 -1.59 -5.27
N THR A 3 15.00 -2.76 -4.84
CA THR A 3 14.82 -3.23 -3.46
C THR A 3 15.75 -2.46 -2.51
N GLN A 4 15.43 -2.42 -1.22
CA GLN A 4 16.23 -1.73 -0.19
C GLN A 4 17.71 -2.13 -0.22
N ARG A 5 18.05 -3.35 -0.64
CA ARG A 5 19.41 -3.86 -0.80
C ARG A 5 20.23 -3.20 -1.91
N GLN A 6 19.60 -2.43 -2.80
CA GLN A 6 20.26 -1.74 -3.92
C GLN A 6 20.75 -0.33 -3.56
N TYR A 7 20.46 0.12 -2.34
CA TYR A 7 20.93 1.40 -1.83
C TYR A 7 22.11 1.21 -0.90
N ASP A 8 23.06 2.14 -0.99
CA ASP A 8 24.21 2.16 -0.13
C ASP A 8 23.78 2.35 1.36
N THR A 9 24.41 1.62 2.26
CA THR A 9 24.12 1.68 3.70
C THR A 9 24.30 3.08 4.27
N ASP A 10 25.28 3.82 3.77
CA ASP A 10 25.54 5.19 4.19
C ASP A 10 24.44 6.15 3.74
N PHE A 11 23.93 5.97 2.52
CA PHE A 11 22.78 6.70 2.02
C PHE A 11 21.51 6.42 2.83
N LEU A 12 21.24 5.17 3.18
CA LEU A 12 20.09 4.79 4.00
C LEU A 12 20.15 5.40 5.40
N LYS A 13 21.33 5.48 6.01
CA LYS A 13 21.54 6.15 7.31
C LYS A 13 21.22 7.64 7.20
N LYS A 14 21.76 8.32 6.18
CA LYS A 14 21.48 9.74 5.94
C LYS A 14 19.99 9.99 5.68
N LEU A 15 19.31 9.08 4.96
CA LEU A 15 17.89 9.16 4.71
C LEU A 15 17.09 9.00 6.03
N ASP A 16 17.54 8.15 6.93
CA ASP A 16 16.88 7.96 8.24
C ASP A 16 17.07 9.18 9.16
N GLU A 17 18.25 9.79 9.14
CA GLU A 17 18.58 10.98 9.93
C GLU A 17 17.92 12.27 9.43
N PHE A 18 17.39 12.29 8.20
CA PHE A 18 16.80 13.48 7.62
C PHE A 18 15.48 13.87 8.30
N LYS A 19 15.45 15.04 8.96
CA LYS A 19 14.35 15.46 9.85
C LYS A 19 13.06 15.84 9.15
N HIS A 20 13.12 16.36 7.92
CA HIS A 20 11.94 16.84 7.18
C HIS A 20 11.57 15.87 6.06
N LYS A 21 10.99 14.72 6.43
CA LYS A 21 10.57 13.70 5.46
C LYS A 21 9.20 14.03 4.89
N VAL A 22 9.12 14.16 3.58
CA VAL A 22 7.84 14.10 2.87
C VAL A 22 7.62 12.66 2.45
N VAL A 23 6.49 12.11 2.85
CA VAL A 23 6.15 10.71 2.63
C VAL A 23 5.06 10.62 1.57
N TYR A 24 5.30 9.77 0.59
CA TYR A 24 4.37 9.46 -0.49
C TYR A 24 3.88 8.04 -0.38
N ALA A 25 2.70 7.77 -0.91
CA ALA A 25 2.23 6.42 -1.15
C ALA A 25 2.01 6.19 -2.64
N ARG A 26 2.30 4.98 -3.08
CA ARG A 26 1.86 4.44 -4.35
C ARG A 26 1.00 3.23 -4.05
N ILE A 27 -0.23 3.25 -4.52
CA ILE A 27 -1.14 2.12 -4.46
C ILE A 27 -1.41 1.66 -5.90
N GLU A 28 -1.27 0.37 -6.15
CA GLU A 28 -1.48 -0.23 -7.47
C GLU A 28 -2.57 -1.28 -7.36
N LEU A 29 -3.68 -1.07 -8.06
CA LEU A 29 -4.74 -2.07 -8.18
C LEU A 29 -4.22 -3.25 -9.00
N LEU A 30 -4.44 -4.45 -8.50
CA LEU A 30 -3.93 -5.67 -9.11
C LEU A 30 -5.06 -6.55 -9.67
N THR A 31 -4.76 -7.29 -10.74
CA THR A 31 -5.58 -8.39 -11.22
C THR A 31 -5.57 -9.55 -10.23
N PHE A 32 -6.36 -10.59 -10.54
CA PHE A 32 -6.29 -11.86 -9.79
C PHE A 32 -4.87 -12.46 -9.80
N ASP A 33 -4.17 -12.37 -10.93
CA ASP A 33 -2.79 -12.86 -11.11
C ASP A 33 -1.71 -11.87 -10.61
N GLU A 34 -2.12 -10.84 -9.86
CA GLU A 34 -1.23 -9.83 -9.25
C GLU A 34 -0.48 -8.95 -10.26
N LEU A 35 -1.04 -8.79 -11.44
CA LEU A 35 -0.54 -7.83 -12.43
C LEU A 35 -1.15 -6.44 -12.18
N PRO A 36 -0.37 -5.36 -12.29
CA PRO A 36 -0.89 -4.02 -12.07
C PRO A 36 -1.86 -3.60 -13.17
N ILE A 37 -3.00 -3.04 -12.77
CA ILE A 37 -4.05 -2.50 -13.65
C ILE A 37 -3.97 -0.98 -13.66
N GLU A 38 -3.94 -0.37 -12.49
CA GLU A 38 -3.99 1.07 -12.28
C GLU A 38 -3.10 1.44 -11.09
N SER A 39 -2.42 2.57 -11.18
CA SER A 39 -1.55 3.08 -10.12
C SER A 39 -1.99 4.48 -9.72
N ILE A 40 -2.03 4.75 -8.44
CA ILE A 40 -2.31 6.07 -7.87
C ILE A 40 -1.16 6.45 -6.94
N GLU A 41 -0.59 7.62 -7.17
CA GLU A 41 0.43 8.19 -6.32
C GLU A 41 -0.09 9.44 -5.61
N GLY A 42 0.28 9.60 -4.35
CA GLY A 42 -0.11 10.77 -3.58
C GLY A 42 0.76 11.00 -2.36
N LYS A 43 0.65 12.20 -1.80
CA LYS A 43 1.30 12.56 -0.56
C LYS A 43 0.50 12.02 0.61
N ILE A 44 1.14 11.31 1.52
CA ILE A 44 0.50 10.79 2.73
C ILE A 44 0.16 11.94 3.68
N THR A 45 -1.07 11.97 4.13
CA THR A 45 -1.57 12.90 5.16
C THR A 45 -1.81 12.22 6.50
N GLY A 46 -1.98 10.89 6.49
CA GLY A 46 -2.11 10.09 7.70
C GLY A 46 -2.19 8.61 7.39
N GLY A 47 -2.04 7.78 8.40
CA GLY A 47 -2.17 6.34 8.26
C GLY A 47 -1.22 5.56 9.14
N SER A 48 -1.38 4.24 9.10
CA SER A 48 -0.55 3.28 9.81
C SER A 48 -0.44 1.97 9.03
N ILE A 49 0.70 1.32 9.18
CA ILE A 49 0.90 -0.07 8.76
C ILE A 49 1.19 -0.84 10.03
N ASN A 50 0.35 -1.82 10.31
CA ASN A 50 0.50 -2.68 11.48
C ASN A 50 0.98 -4.06 11.04
N ILE A 51 2.00 -4.57 11.72
CA ILE A 51 2.57 -5.90 11.49
C ILE A 51 2.57 -6.62 12.83
N ASP A 52 1.74 -7.66 12.92
CA ASP A 52 1.60 -8.50 14.11
C ASP A 52 1.89 -9.96 13.76
N GLY A 53 3.04 -10.46 14.20
CA GLY A 53 3.45 -11.85 13.95
C GLY A 53 2.64 -12.90 14.70
N THR A 54 1.85 -12.49 15.69
CA THR A 54 1.03 -13.40 16.53
C THR A 54 -0.42 -13.51 16.03
N SER A 55 -0.87 -12.57 15.21
CA SER A 55 -2.21 -12.56 14.63
C SER A 55 -2.30 -13.46 13.39
N ALA A 56 -3.48 -14.06 13.17
CA ALA A 56 -3.79 -14.80 11.94
C ALA A 56 -3.70 -13.88 10.72
N VAL A 57 -4.20 -12.65 10.82
CA VAL A 57 -3.98 -11.56 9.83
C VAL A 57 -2.77 -10.77 10.27
N ARG A 58 -1.61 -11.08 9.69
CA ARG A 58 -0.33 -10.53 10.15
C ARG A 58 -0.09 -9.09 9.79
N ARG A 59 -0.74 -8.59 8.73
CA ARG A 59 -0.55 -7.22 8.26
C ARG A 59 -1.89 -6.54 8.01
N SER A 60 -1.99 -5.32 8.46
CA SER A 60 -3.08 -4.42 8.10
C SER A 60 -2.52 -3.03 7.80
N CYS A 61 -3.20 -2.30 6.95
CA CYS A 61 -2.87 -0.92 6.65
C CYS A 61 -4.11 -0.05 6.67
N SER A 62 -3.92 1.18 7.10
CA SER A 62 -4.87 2.28 6.96
C SER A 62 -4.09 3.48 6.45
N LEU A 63 -4.50 4.03 5.34
CA LEU A 63 -3.78 5.10 4.67
C LEU A 63 -4.73 6.18 4.20
N THR A 64 -4.35 7.44 4.44
CA THR A 64 -4.99 8.60 3.83
C THR A 64 -3.94 9.39 3.06
N MET A 65 -4.23 9.66 1.80
CA MET A 65 -3.33 10.42 0.94
C MET A 65 -4.08 11.45 0.10
N MET A 66 -3.37 12.49 -0.30
CA MET A 66 -3.84 13.50 -1.25
C MET A 66 -3.15 13.31 -2.59
N THR A 67 -3.91 13.34 -3.65
CA THR A 67 -3.41 13.28 -5.03
C THR A 67 -4.06 14.36 -5.88
N ASN A 68 -3.35 14.78 -6.92
CA ASN A 68 -3.89 15.68 -7.94
C ASN A 68 -4.37 14.90 -9.17
N GLU A 69 -4.16 13.58 -9.18
CA GLU A 69 -4.61 12.73 -10.28
C GLU A 69 -6.12 12.53 -10.22
N LYS A 70 -6.78 12.72 -11.36
CA LYS A 70 -8.19 12.34 -11.49
C LYS A 70 -8.30 10.82 -11.41
N LEU A 71 -9.06 10.33 -10.45
CA LEU A 71 -9.45 8.95 -10.41
C LEU A 71 -10.40 8.68 -11.58
N TYR A 72 -9.87 8.10 -12.65
CA TYR A 72 -10.70 7.61 -13.73
C TYR A 72 -11.50 6.42 -13.21
N ARG A 73 -12.83 6.50 -13.27
CA ARG A 73 -13.77 5.45 -12.83
C ARG A 73 -13.72 4.17 -13.69
N GLN A 74 -12.70 4.02 -14.51
CA GLN A 74 -12.58 2.90 -15.44
C GLN A 74 -12.35 1.57 -14.73
N TYR A 75 -11.75 1.60 -13.54
CA TYR A 75 -11.48 0.42 -12.72
C TYR A 75 -12.14 0.56 -11.36
N SER A 76 -12.70 -0.55 -10.88
CA SER A 76 -13.41 -0.57 -9.61
C SER A 76 -12.43 -0.86 -8.46
N TRP A 77 -12.11 0.15 -7.67
CA TRP A 77 -11.47 0.01 -6.37
C TRP A 77 -12.47 -0.55 -5.36
N GLY A 78 -12.94 -1.77 -5.63
CA GLY A 78 -13.97 -2.42 -4.83
C GLY A 78 -13.40 -3.21 -3.66
N LEU A 79 -14.29 -3.55 -2.71
CA LEU A 79 -13.98 -4.47 -1.63
C LEU A 79 -13.46 -5.79 -2.19
N ASN A 80 -12.52 -6.42 -1.48
CA ASN A 80 -11.86 -7.67 -1.84
C ASN A 80 -10.93 -7.60 -3.07
N SER A 81 -10.80 -6.45 -3.71
CA SER A 81 -9.76 -6.25 -4.74
C SER A 81 -8.38 -6.22 -4.08
N LYS A 82 -7.38 -6.74 -4.80
CA LYS A 82 -5.99 -6.70 -4.35
C LYS A 82 -5.34 -5.38 -4.73
N PHE A 83 -4.51 -4.86 -3.84
CA PHE A 83 -3.63 -3.74 -4.18
C PHE A 83 -2.23 -3.95 -3.59
N SER A 84 -1.22 -3.48 -4.29
CA SER A 84 0.12 -3.34 -3.74
C SER A 84 0.30 -1.96 -3.14
N LEU A 85 1.04 -1.90 -2.05
CA LEU A 85 1.38 -0.66 -1.35
C LEU A 85 2.88 -0.46 -1.36
N ALA A 86 3.32 0.72 -1.79
CA ALA A 86 4.68 1.18 -1.61
C ALA A 86 4.69 2.55 -0.93
N ILE A 87 5.60 2.73 0.02
CA ILE A 87 5.84 4.00 0.70
C ILE A 87 7.08 4.65 0.08
N GLY A 88 6.96 5.91 -0.29
CA GLY A 88 8.03 6.69 -0.88
C GLY A 88 8.53 7.76 0.08
N LEU A 89 9.85 7.92 0.15
CA LEU A 89 10.50 9.02 0.85
C LEU A 89 11.16 9.95 -0.17
N GLU A 90 10.93 11.24 -0.01
CA GLU A 90 11.59 12.25 -0.85
C GLU A 90 13.10 12.23 -0.61
N ASN A 91 13.85 12.10 -1.70
CA ASN A 91 15.32 12.12 -1.66
C ASN A 91 15.85 13.52 -1.96
N LYS A 92 16.29 14.20 -0.92
CA LYS A 92 17.01 15.49 -1.01
C LYS A 92 18.50 15.38 -0.67
N ILE A 93 19.01 14.14 -0.55
CA ILE A 93 20.33 13.87 -0.01
C ILE A 93 21.35 13.66 -1.12
N ASP A 94 21.03 12.86 -2.12
CA ASP A 94 21.96 12.47 -3.18
C ASP A 94 21.23 12.31 -4.52
N SER A 95 21.62 13.14 -5.48
CA SER A 95 21.08 13.14 -6.85
C SER A 95 21.44 11.89 -7.68
N LYS A 96 22.32 11.03 -7.16
CA LYS A 96 22.62 9.72 -7.77
C LYS A 96 21.41 8.78 -7.72
N TYR A 97 20.50 8.99 -6.77
CA TYR A 97 19.30 8.19 -6.58
C TYR A 97 18.05 8.96 -7.05
N PRO A 98 16.95 8.26 -7.36
CA PRO A 98 15.70 8.90 -7.76
C PRO A 98 15.19 9.90 -6.72
N ASP A 99 14.39 10.87 -7.16
CA ASP A 99 13.79 11.90 -6.29
C ASP A 99 12.88 11.33 -5.21
N ILE A 100 12.30 10.16 -5.46
CA ILE A 100 11.51 9.42 -4.49
C ILE A 100 12.05 8.00 -4.39
N ILE A 101 12.40 7.58 -3.18
CA ILE A 101 12.85 6.24 -2.86
C ILE A 101 11.67 5.42 -2.39
N TRP A 102 11.32 4.38 -3.14
CA TRP A 102 10.16 3.54 -2.87
C TRP A 102 10.51 2.29 -2.09
N PHE A 103 9.74 2.02 -1.05
CA PHE A 103 9.82 0.82 -0.21
C PHE A 103 8.51 0.05 -0.32
N ASN A 104 8.58 -1.16 -0.89
CA ASN A 104 7.41 -2.02 -1.02
C ASN A 104 6.95 -2.53 0.36
N GLN A 105 5.67 -2.36 0.64
CA GLN A 105 5.02 -2.81 1.89
C GLN A 105 4.21 -4.10 1.72
N GLY A 106 4.07 -4.58 0.51
CA GLY A 106 3.38 -5.83 0.20
C GLY A 106 2.03 -5.65 -0.46
N ILE A 107 1.29 -6.75 -0.54
CA ILE A 107 -0.02 -6.83 -1.18
C ILE A 107 -1.10 -7.01 -0.11
N TYR A 108 -2.17 -6.25 -0.26
CA TYR A 108 -3.33 -6.22 0.64
C TYR A 108 -4.61 -6.42 -0.13
N LEU A 109 -5.67 -6.82 0.59
CA LEU A 109 -7.05 -6.82 0.11
C LEU A 109 -7.77 -5.59 0.64
N ILE A 110 -8.50 -4.92 -0.23
CA ILE A 110 -9.24 -3.71 0.14
C ILE A 110 -10.40 -4.08 1.07
N THR A 111 -10.39 -3.54 2.27
CA THR A 111 -11.49 -3.66 3.23
C THR A 111 -12.35 -2.39 3.29
N SER A 112 -11.78 -1.23 2.94
CA SER A 112 -12.50 0.03 2.82
C SER A 112 -11.78 0.92 1.81
N PHE A 113 -12.54 1.60 0.97
CA PHE A 113 -12.03 2.58 0.03
C PHE A 113 -12.99 3.76 -0.07
N ASN A 114 -12.53 4.94 0.31
CA ASN A 114 -13.31 6.16 0.27
C ASN A 114 -12.53 7.26 -0.45
N THR A 115 -13.24 8.04 -1.23
CA THR A 115 -12.69 9.20 -1.92
C THR A 115 -13.47 10.43 -1.59
N SER A 116 -12.80 11.53 -1.36
CA SER A 116 -13.40 12.86 -1.25
C SER A 116 -12.70 13.82 -2.21
N GLN A 117 -13.47 14.70 -2.81
CA GLN A 117 -12.98 15.69 -3.74
C GLN A 117 -13.12 17.08 -3.13
N SER A 118 -12.04 17.85 -3.18
CA SER A 118 -12.06 19.28 -2.94
C SER A 118 -11.83 20.03 -4.27
N THR A 119 -11.84 21.35 -4.24
CA THR A 119 -11.72 22.20 -5.44
C THR A 119 -10.43 21.96 -6.24
N SER A 120 -9.35 21.52 -5.60
CA SER A 120 -8.01 21.39 -6.20
C SER A 120 -7.31 20.06 -5.95
N SER A 121 -7.89 19.17 -5.16
CA SER A 121 -7.25 17.90 -4.79
C SER A 121 -8.26 16.82 -4.49
N TYR A 122 -7.81 15.56 -4.65
CA TYR A 122 -8.56 14.38 -4.25
C TYR A 122 -7.91 13.79 -2.99
N SER A 123 -8.75 13.47 -1.99
CA SER A 123 -8.32 12.71 -0.83
C SER A 123 -8.81 11.27 -0.95
N ILE A 124 -7.92 10.33 -0.74
CA ILE A 124 -8.20 8.90 -0.80
C ILE A 124 -7.88 8.31 0.56
N SER A 125 -8.86 7.58 1.12
CA SER A 125 -8.66 6.76 2.32
C SER A 125 -8.86 5.30 1.95
N ILE A 126 -7.84 4.49 2.16
CA ILE A 126 -7.84 3.07 1.88
C ILE A 126 -7.47 2.30 3.13
N GLN A 127 -8.17 1.20 3.37
CA GLN A 127 -7.82 0.23 4.38
C GLN A 127 -7.67 -1.14 3.73
N GLY A 128 -6.72 -1.91 4.23
CA GLY A 128 -6.46 -3.24 3.72
C GLY A 128 -5.93 -4.19 4.78
N LYS A 129 -6.18 -5.47 4.55
CA LYS A 129 -5.62 -6.58 5.31
C LYS A 129 -4.81 -7.47 4.38
N ASP A 130 -3.83 -8.20 4.89
CA ASP A 130 -3.09 -9.15 4.08
C ASP A 130 -3.99 -10.30 3.58
N LYS A 131 -3.47 -11.09 2.63
CA LYS A 131 -4.22 -12.19 2.00
C LYS A 131 -4.67 -13.29 2.97
N MET A 132 -4.10 -13.35 4.17
CA MET A 132 -4.50 -14.32 5.20
C MET A 132 -5.94 -14.11 5.68
N CYS A 133 -6.49 -12.90 5.52
CA CYS A 133 -7.89 -12.62 5.84
C CYS A 133 -8.89 -13.39 4.96
N LEU A 134 -8.47 -13.92 3.81
CA LEU A 134 -9.29 -14.81 2.97
C LEU A 134 -9.41 -16.21 3.57
N LEU A 135 -8.42 -16.63 4.35
CA LEU A 135 -8.34 -17.99 4.92
C LEU A 135 -8.94 -18.07 6.33
N ASN A 136 -8.99 -16.95 7.06
CA ASN A 136 -9.50 -16.91 8.43
C ASN A 136 -11.00 -16.55 8.54
N GLY A 137 -11.70 -16.43 7.39
CA GLY A 137 -13.14 -16.12 7.35
C GLY A 137 -13.49 -14.62 7.45
N ASP A 138 -12.52 -13.72 7.63
CA ASP A 138 -12.80 -12.27 7.70
C ASP A 138 -13.40 -11.71 6.41
N LEU A 139 -12.88 -12.16 5.26
CA LEU A 139 -13.28 -11.70 3.92
C LEU A 139 -13.55 -12.85 2.94
N GLY A 140 -13.27 -14.06 3.33
CA GLY A 140 -13.54 -15.28 2.55
C GLY A 140 -14.77 -16.02 3.05
N GLY A 141 -15.35 -16.87 2.22
CA GLY A 141 -16.33 -17.85 2.69
C GLY A 141 -15.68 -18.80 3.71
N ASP A 142 -16.48 -19.28 4.67
CA ASP A 142 -16.03 -20.35 5.57
C ASP A 142 -15.58 -21.54 4.72
N LEU A 143 -14.33 -21.94 4.88
CA LEU A 143 -13.92 -23.25 4.43
C LEU A 143 -14.74 -24.25 5.23
N PRO A 144 -15.53 -25.13 4.59
CA PRO A 144 -16.27 -26.13 5.34
C PRO A 144 -15.27 -26.92 6.21
N ALA A 145 -15.56 -27.02 7.48
CA ALA A 145 -14.65 -27.50 8.53
C ALA A 145 -14.24 -29.00 8.42
N SER A 146 -14.60 -29.66 7.36
CA SER A 146 -14.19 -31.03 7.09
C SER A 146 -13.77 -31.21 5.63
N ILE A 147 -12.51 -30.99 5.34
CA ILE A 147 -11.89 -31.70 4.22
C ILE A 147 -11.51 -33.06 4.76
N ASP A 148 -12.37 -34.06 4.49
CA ASP A 148 -12.06 -35.44 4.76
C ASP A 148 -11.01 -35.88 3.73
N PHE A 149 -9.77 -35.98 4.14
CA PHE A 149 -8.72 -36.62 3.38
C PHE A 149 -8.85 -38.13 3.62
N GLY A 150 -9.84 -38.77 2.94
CA GLY A 150 -10.01 -40.18 2.93
C GLY A 150 -8.76 -40.99 2.52
#